data_1403a035fdcb9e7d32b469a65befec28
#
_entry.id   1403a035fdcb9e7d32b469a65befec28
#
_cell.length_a   1.000
_cell.length_b   1.000
_cell.length_c   1.000
_cell.angle_alpha   90.00
_cell.angle_beta   90.00
_cell.angle_gamma   90.00
#
_symmetry.space_group_name_H-M   'P 1'
#
loop_
_entity.id
_entity.type
_entity.pdbx_description
1 polymer ?
#
loop_
_entity_poly.entity_id
_entity_poly.type
_entity_poly.pdbx_seq_one_letter_code
_entity_poly.pdbx_strand_id
1 'polypeptide(L)'
;MYSIGVDIGGTYIKCGIIKGGKIVARDKVPTPKENNEQLIIDTIAGLIDRLLDSLSACKSCVENIGIGMAGSSEKGVCLFMPNTEWRKVRLSKLLEKRYSCKVSVVNDLKGATLGEMHYGIGKKCKDFVFVGLGTGLNIGVVKNGEYIVEGVEFGHVIVDREGSSCGCGKKGCLESVVSTKALLGYADKYCKCGPQNVKELFDMAKQDKIVEKAIYDYIEALNVGLMNICNSYRPEVIVLGGGIGEGLLPYIVDINKKLEQSKYGYPTAKKTKVVVSKVGNNCGILGVSTLK
;
A
#
# COMPACT_ATOMS: atom_id res chain seq x y z
N MET A 1 -15.60 -22.42 -4.85
CA MET A 1 -14.72 -22.08 -3.70
C MET A 1 -14.46 -20.59 -3.71
N TYR A 2 -14.27 -19.99 -2.56
CA TYR A 2 -14.00 -18.57 -2.36
C TYR A 2 -12.63 -18.39 -1.72
N SER A 3 -11.85 -17.43 -2.19
CA SER A 3 -10.68 -16.92 -1.47
C SER A 3 -11.08 -15.65 -0.72
N ILE A 4 -10.53 -15.44 0.46
CA ILE A 4 -10.81 -14.25 1.28
C ILE A 4 -9.55 -13.41 1.40
N GLY A 5 -9.68 -12.12 1.15
CA GLY A 5 -8.62 -11.13 1.41
C GLY A 5 -9.03 -10.21 2.54
N VAL A 6 -8.17 -10.07 3.54
CA VAL A 6 -8.33 -9.14 4.68
C VAL A 6 -7.18 -8.15 4.67
N ASP A 7 -7.48 -6.87 4.69
CA ASP A 7 -6.51 -5.76 4.78
C ASP A 7 -6.71 -5.06 6.13
N ILE A 8 -5.74 -5.24 7.05
CA ILE A 8 -5.79 -4.71 8.40
C ILE A 8 -4.98 -3.42 8.46
N GLY A 9 -5.69 -2.31 8.37
CA GLY A 9 -5.11 -0.98 8.56
C GLY A 9 -5.28 -0.47 10.00
N GLY A 10 -4.60 0.62 10.32
CA GLY A 10 -4.67 1.23 11.65
C GLY A 10 -6.06 1.78 12.03
N THR A 11 -6.93 2.08 11.07
CA THR A 11 -8.27 2.65 11.31
C THR A 11 -9.38 1.66 10.99
N TYR A 12 -9.25 0.90 9.94
CA TYR A 12 -10.26 -0.05 9.47
C TYR A 12 -9.63 -1.38 9.10
N ILE A 13 -10.35 -2.46 9.39
CA ILE A 13 -10.15 -3.79 8.80
C ILE A 13 -11.10 -3.86 7.61
N LYS A 14 -10.55 -4.09 6.42
CA LYS A 14 -11.31 -4.30 5.18
C LYS A 14 -11.27 -5.76 4.81
N CYS A 15 -12.37 -6.30 4.32
CA CYS A 15 -12.45 -7.68 3.86
C CYS A 15 -13.14 -7.75 2.50
N GLY A 16 -12.68 -8.68 1.67
CA GLY A 16 -13.34 -9.02 0.41
C GLY A 16 -13.40 -10.53 0.22
N ILE A 17 -14.52 -10.97 -0.34
CA ILE A 17 -14.72 -12.33 -0.82
C ILE A 17 -14.44 -12.36 -2.31
N ILE A 18 -13.54 -13.23 -2.74
CA ILE A 18 -13.08 -13.34 -4.12
C ILE A 18 -13.57 -14.65 -4.74
N LYS A 19 -14.18 -14.58 -5.93
CA LYS A 19 -14.55 -15.72 -6.75
C LYS A 19 -14.12 -15.47 -8.18
N GLY A 20 -13.39 -16.41 -8.79
CA GLY A 20 -12.91 -16.26 -10.17
C GLY A 20 -12.07 -15.00 -10.40
N GLY A 21 -11.27 -14.58 -9.42
CA GLY A 21 -10.43 -13.38 -9.50
C GLY A 21 -11.18 -12.04 -9.39
N LYS A 22 -12.46 -12.05 -9.01
CA LYS A 22 -13.27 -10.83 -8.82
C LYS A 22 -13.77 -10.74 -7.39
N ILE A 23 -13.80 -9.53 -6.83
CA ILE A 23 -14.44 -9.26 -5.55
C ILE A 23 -15.95 -9.35 -5.76
N VAL A 24 -16.60 -10.32 -5.09
CA VAL A 24 -18.06 -10.54 -5.16
C VAL A 24 -18.82 -9.98 -3.96
N ALA A 25 -18.14 -9.77 -2.84
CA ALA A 25 -18.65 -9.04 -1.69
C ALA A 25 -17.49 -8.35 -0.97
N ARG A 26 -17.73 -7.18 -0.37
CA ARG A 26 -16.74 -6.47 0.44
C ARG A 26 -17.40 -5.60 1.49
N ASP A 27 -16.72 -5.45 2.63
CA ASP A 27 -17.14 -4.57 3.71
C ASP A 27 -15.92 -4.18 4.56
N LYS A 28 -16.11 -3.29 5.54
CA LYS A 28 -15.08 -2.86 6.49
C LYS A 28 -15.67 -2.63 7.87
N VAL A 29 -14.81 -2.77 8.89
CA VAL A 29 -15.14 -2.46 10.28
C VAL A 29 -14.00 -1.65 10.91
N PRO A 30 -14.26 -0.85 11.97
CA PRO A 30 -13.20 -0.21 12.71
C PRO A 30 -12.21 -1.23 13.29
N THR A 31 -10.92 -0.87 13.27
CA THR A 31 -9.86 -1.71 13.87
C THR A 31 -9.91 -1.57 15.41
N PRO A 32 -10.09 -2.66 16.16
CA PRO A 32 -9.94 -2.64 17.62
C PRO A 32 -8.55 -2.11 18.00
N LYS A 33 -8.47 -1.28 19.02
CA LYS A 33 -7.21 -0.66 19.44
C LYS A 33 -6.51 -1.45 20.52
N GLU A 34 -7.26 -2.09 21.37
CA GLU A 34 -6.80 -2.83 22.52
C GLU A 34 -6.08 -4.12 22.10
N ASN A 35 -5.11 -4.56 22.90
CA ASN A 35 -4.46 -5.86 22.72
C ASN A 35 -5.32 -7.00 23.31
N ASN A 36 -6.53 -7.13 22.78
CA ASN A 36 -7.45 -8.21 23.13
C ASN A 36 -7.57 -9.19 21.94
N GLU A 37 -6.84 -10.31 22.03
CA GLU A 37 -6.76 -11.31 20.96
C GLU A 37 -8.16 -11.83 20.57
N GLN A 38 -9.03 -12.12 21.55
CA GLN A 38 -10.37 -12.63 21.27
C GLN A 38 -11.23 -11.57 20.52
N LEU A 39 -11.23 -10.32 20.98
CA LEU A 39 -11.96 -9.24 20.32
C LEU A 39 -11.46 -9.03 18.88
N ILE A 40 -10.15 -9.09 18.66
CA ILE A 40 -9.55 -8.93 17.34
C ILE A 40 -10.03 -10.04 16.40
N ILE A 41 -9.93 -11.29 16.84
CA ILE A 41 -10.35 -12.45 16.05
C ILE A 41 -11.85 -12.43 15.77
N ASP A 42 -12.68 -12.10 16.77
CA ASP A 42 -14.13 -12.05 16.59
C ASP A 42 -14.54 -10.91 15.66
N THR A 43 -13.83 -9.78 15.69
CA THR A 43 -14.06 -8.66 14.76
C THR A 43 -13.77 -9.08 13.32
N ILE A 44 -12.62 -9.73 13.07
CA ILE A 44 -12.25 -10.20 11.72
C ILE A 44 -13.24 -11.29 11.26
N ALA A 45 -13.51 -12.25 12.13
CA ALA A 45 -14.39 -13.37 11.80
C ALA A 45 -15.84 -12.91 11.58
N GLY A 46 -16.35 -12.01 12.41
CA GLY A 46 -17.69 -11.45 12.24
C GLY A 46 -17.84 -10.67 10.92
N LEU A 47 -16.78 -10.00 10.46
CA LEU A 47 -16.76 -9.35 9.15
C LEU A 47 -16.80 -10.39 8.02
N ILE A 48 -16.00 -11.45 8.11
CA ILE A 48 -15.99 -12.56 7.13
C ILE A 48 -17.34 -13.27 7.10
N ASP A 49 -17.88 -13.64 8.27
CA ASP A 49 -19.15 -14.36 8.40
C ASP A 49 -20.30 -13.58 7.77
N ARG A 50 -20.44 -12.25 8.05
CA ARG A 50 -21.45 -11.40 7.42
C ARG A 50 -21.34 -11.37 5.89
N LEU A 51 -20.13 -11.33 5.35
CA LEU A 51 -19.92 -11.32 3.90
C LEU A 51 -20.27 -12.69 3.28
N LEU A 52 -19.96 -13.81 3.93
CA LEU A 52 -20.36 -15.14 3.49
C LEU A 52 -21.89 -15.29 3.52
N ASP A 53 -22.55 -14.85 4.59
CA ASP A 53 -24.01 -14.88 4.74
C ASP A 53 -24.70 -14.07 3.63
N SER A 54 -24.16 -12.91 3.26
CA SER A 54 -24.67 -12.08 2.14
C SER A 54 -24.66 -12.80 0.79
N LEU A 55 -23.79 -13.80 0.64
CA LEU A 55 -23.65 -14.64 -0.56
C LEU A 55 -24.33 -16.01 -0.39
N SER A 56 -25.04 -16.26 0.72
CA SER A 56 -25.58 -17.58 1.09
C SER A 56 -24.51 -18.68 1.02
N ALA A 57 -23.26 -18.34 1.39
CA ALA A 57 -22.11 -19.22 1.31
C ALA A 57 -21.74 -19.78 2.70
N CYS A 58 -21.39 -21.05 2.76
CA CYS A 58 -20.94 -21.72 3.98
C CYS A 58 -19.42 -21.57 4.19
N LYS A 59 -18.96 -21.75 5.43
CA LYS A 59 -17.51 -21.70 5.77
C LYS A 59 -16.70 -22.76 5.02
N SER A 60 -17.27 -23.93 4.74
CA SER A 60 -16.63 -24.98 3.95
C SER A 60 -16.41 -24.63 2.48
N CYS A 61 -17.00 -23.51 2.01
CA CYS A 61 -16.77 -22.98 0.68
C CYS A 61 -15.51 -22.09 0.59
N VAL A 62 -14.84 -21.82 1.74
CA VAL A 62 -13.63 -21.01 1.79
C VAL A 62 -12.41 -21.87 1.53
N GLU A 63 -11.63 -21.51 0.50
CA GLU A 63 -10.40 -22.21 0.12
C GLU A 63 -9.21 -21.73 0.95
N ASN A 64 -9.07 -20.42 1.10
CA ASN A 64 -7.96 -19.78 1.84
C ASN A 64 -8.35 -18.38 2.33
N ILE A 65 -7.66 -17.93 3.37
CA ILE A 65 -7.74 -16.55 3.87
C ILE A 65 -6.33 -15.95 3.82
N GLY A 66 -6.18 -14.88 3.07
CA GLY A 66 -4.97 -14.04 3.09
C GLY A 66 -5.20 -12.78 3.90
N ILE A 67 -4.22 -12.40 4.72
CA ILE A 67 -4.26 -11.21 5.57
C ILE A 67 -3.05 -10.34 5.25
N GLY A 68 -3.30 -9.11 4.84
CA GLY A 68 -2.32 -8.03 4.81
C GLY A 68 -2.45 -7.17 6.06
N MET A 69 -1.35 -6.88 6.72
CA MET A 69 -1.39 -6.02 7.90
C MET A 69 -0.24 -5.03 7.94
N ALA A 70 -0.52 -3.81 8.40
CA ALA A 70 0.51 -2.86 8.76
C ALA A 70 1.31 -3.37 9.97
N GLY A 71 2.63 -3.21 9.94
CA GLY A 71 3.51 -3.64 11.03
C GLY A 71 4.20 -4.97 10.78
N SER A 72 4.66 -5.61 11.85
CA SER A 72 5.48 -6.82 11.76
C SER A 72 4.69 -8.08 12.10
N SER A 73 4.89 -9.13 11.31
CA SER A 73 4.33 -10.45 11.55
C SER A 73 5.35 -11.54 11.28
N GLU A 74 5.28 -12.63 12.02
CA GLU A 74 6.10 -13.82 11.82
C GLU A 74 5.24 -15.05 12.03
N LYS A 75 5.35 -16.02 11.11
CA LYS A 75 4.64 -17.32 11.17
C LYS A 75 3.15 -17.19 11.52
N GLY A 76 2.48 -16.17 10.92
CA GLY A 76 1.05 -15.94 11.14
C GLY A 76 0.67 -15.28 12.47
N VAL A 77 1.66 -14.81 13.23
CA VAL A 77 1.47 -14.05 14.47
C VAL A 77 1.77 -12.59 14.20
N CYS A 78 0.83 -11.69 14.53
CA CYS A 78 1.11 -10.26 14.58
C CYS A 78 2.01 -9.98 15.79
N LEU A 79 3.26 -9.59 15.56
CA LEU A 79 4.20 -9.25 16.61
C LEU A 79 3.96 -7.83 17.13
N PHE A 80 3.68 -6.93 16.22
CA PHE A 80 3.45 -5.51 16.49
C PHE A 80 2.63 -4.88 15.37
N MET A 81 1.68 -4.02 15.72
CA MET A 81 0.91 -3.23 14.76
C MET A 81 0.92 -1.75 15.17
N PRO A 82 1.39 -0.82 14.31
CA PRO A 82 1.39 0.61 14.59
C PRO A 82 -0.03 1.14 14.87
N ASN A 83 -0.12 2.17 15.72
CA ASN A 83 -1.38 2.84 16.07
C ASN A 83 -2.42 1.94 16.76
N THR A 84 -1.97 0.79 17.30
CA THR A 84 -2.75 -0.11 18.15
C THR A 84 -1.88 -0.63 19.29
N GLU A 85 -2.50 -1.30 20.25
CA GLU A 85 -1.79 -2.00 21.31
C GLU A 85 -1.45 -3.45 20.97
N TRP A 86 -1.77 -3.90 19.75
CA TRP A 86 -1.63 -5.30 19.35
C TRP A 86 -0.19 -5.82 19.51
N ARG A 87 -0.07 -6.91 20.24
CA ARG A 87 1.18 -7.64 20.48
C ARG A 87 0.92 -9.13 20.54
N LYS A 88 1.70 -9.90 19.79
CA LYS A 88 1.68 -11.37 19.80
C LYS A 88 0.30 -11.99 19.52
N VAL A 89 -0.51 -11.39 18.64
CA VAL A 89 -1.84 -11.88 18.25
C VAL A 89 -1.68 -13.05 17.25
N ARG A 90 -2.23 -14.21 17.56
CA ARG A 90 -2.10 -15.46 16.78
C ARG A 90 -3.13 -15.54 15.66
N LEU A 91 -3.07 -14.63 14.68
CA LEU A 91 -4.06 -14.48 13.62
C LEU A 91 -4.30 -15.78 12.83
N SER A 92 -3.24 -16.40 12.27
CA SER A 92 -3.40 -17.60 11.46
C SER A 92 -4.04 -18.73 12.25
N LYS A 93 -3.44 -19.11 13.38
CA LYS A 93 -3.87 -20.28 14.15
C LYS A 93 -5.34 -20.23 14.58
N LEU A 94 -5.81 -19.05 15.01
CA LEU A 94 -7.17 -18.91 15.52
C LEU A 94 -8.21 -18.86 14.40
N LEU A 95 -7.89 -18.22 13.27
CA LEU A 95 -8.77 -18.18 12.11
C LEU A 95 -8.77 -19.53 11.35
N GLU A 96 -7.64 -20.23 11.25
CA GLU A 96 -7.57 -21.60 10.70
C GLU A 96 -8.49 -22.55 11.45
N LYS A 97 -8.47 -22.49 12.81
CA LYS A 97 -9.37 -23.29 13.64
C LYS A 97 -10.84 -22.99 13.36
N ARG A 98 -11.18 -21.73 13.04
CA ARG A 98 -12.58 -21.30 12.82
C ARG A 98 -13.11 -21.64 11.43
N TYR A 99 -12.25 -21.56 10.39
CA TYR A 99 -12.66 -21.73 8.98
C TYR A 99 -12.19 -23.04 8.36
N SER A 100 -11.36 -23.82 9.04
CA SER A 100 -10.79 -25.08 8.54
C SER A 100 -10.10 -24.94 7.18
N CYS A 101 -9.46 -23.80 6.94
CA CYS A 101 -8.71 -23.50 5.74
C CYS A 101 -7.38 -22.84 6.09
N LYS A 102 -6.44 -22.79 5.15
CA LYS A 102 -5.14 -22.11 5.34
C LYS A 102 -5.31 -20.62 5.50
N VAL A 103 -4.62 -20.05 6.49
CA VAL A 103 -4.56 -18.60 6.74
C VAL A 103 -3.12 -18.10 6.66
N SER A 104 -2.85 -17.24 5.68
CA SER A 104 -1.53 -16.64 5.46
C SER A 104 -1.54 -15.17 5.87
N VAL A 105 -0.53 -14.72 6.62
CA VAL A 105 -0.38 -13.33 7.06
C VAL A 105 0.90 -12.75 6.47
N VAL A 106 0.78 -11.59 5.83
CA VAL A 106 1.92 -10.85 5.25
C VAL A 106 1.82 -9.36 5.57
N ASN A 107 2.89 -8.62 5.31
CA ASN A 107 2.84 -7.17 5.35
C ASN A 107 1.86 -6.62 4.29
N ASP A 108 1.15 -5.52 4.59
CA ASP A 108 0.15 -4.88 3.73
C ASP A 108 0.72 -4.47 2.36
N LEU A 109 1.94 -3.97 2.32
CA LEU A 109 2.63 -3.61 1.08
C LEU A 109 2.91 -4.83 0.20
N LYS A 110 3.33 -5.97 0.80
CA LYS A 110 3.47 -7.24 0.06
C LYS A 110 2.13 -7.64 -0.53
N GLY A 111 1.06 -7.55 0.26
CA GLY A 111 -0.30 -7.77 -0.21
C GLY A 111 -0.66 -6.89 -1.40
N ALA A 112 -0.44 -5.59 -1.31
CA ALA A 112 -0.72 -4.65 -2.40
C ALA A 112 0.12 -4.95 -3.66
N THR A 113 1.40 -5.29 -3.49
CA THR A 113 2.29 -5.65 -4.61
C THR A 113 1.82 -6.93 -5.32
N LEU A 114 1.39 -7.96 -4.57
CA LEU A 114 0.78 -9.16 -5.13
C LEU A 114 -0.52 -8.86 -5.87
N GLY A 115 -1.30 -7.87 -5.40
CA GLY A 115 -2.48 -7.37 -6.10
C GLY A 115 -2.14 -6.82 -7.49
N GLU A 116 -1.13 -5.97 -7.60
CA GLU A 116 -0.65 -5.49 -8.89
C GLU A 116 -0.03 -6.61 -9.74
N MET A 117 0.67 -7.55 -9.13
CA MET A 117 1.28 -8.67 -9.83
C MET A 117 0.24 -9.58 -10.50
N HIS A 118 -0.84 -9.90 -9.82
CA HIS A 118 -1.85 -10.84 -10.31
C HIS A 118 -3.03 -10.18 -11.03
N TYR A 119 -3.41 -8.96 -10.64
CA TYR A 119 -4.62 -8.30 -11.14
C TYR A 119 -4.36 -6.99 -11.90
N GLY A 120 -3.19 -6.40 -11.73
CA GLY A 120 -2.80 -5.13 -12.34
C GLY A 120 -1.74 -5.24 -13.43
N ILE A 121 -0.68 -4.44 -13.27
CA ILE A 121 0.41 -4.29 -14.25
C ILE A 121 1.18 -5.59 -14.46
N GLY A 122 1.31 -6.44 -13.45
CA GLY A 122 2.04 -7.71 -13.52
C GLY A 122 1.52 -8.70 -14.56
N LYS A 123 0.27 -8.53 -15.03
CA LYS A 123 -0.26 -9.28 -16.17
C LYS A 123 0.48 -9.00 -17.49
N LYS A 124 1.16 -7.86 -17.59
CA LYS A 124 1.84 -7.39 -18.81
C LYS A 124 3.31 -7.07 -18.60
N CYS A 125 3.75 -6.93 -17.36
CA CYS A 125 5.11 -6.56 -16.99
C CYS A 125 5.59 -7.43 -15.84
N LYS A 126 6.73 -8.10 -16.02
CA LYS A 126 7.31 -8.99 -15.01
C LYS A 126 8.36 -8.31 -14.13
N ASP A 127 8.80 -7.12 -14.52
CA ASP A 127 9.82 -6.33 -13.83
C ASP A 127 9.24 -4.97 -13.41
N PHE A 128 8.66 -4.87 -12.23
CA PHE A 128 8.10 -3.62 -11.75
C PHE A 128 8.37 -3.39 -10.26
N VAL A 129 8.28 -2.13 -9.86
CA VAL A 129 8.28 -1.72 -8.45
C VAL A 129 6.93 -1.08 -8.14
N PHE A 130 6.25 -1.60 -7.12
CA PHE A 130 5.07 -0.97 -6.55
C PHE A 130 5.52 0.00 -5.45
N VAL A 131 5.06 1.24 -5.50
CA VAL A 131 5.34 2.28 -4.50
C VAL A 131 4.04 2.58 -3.77
N GLY A 132 3.97 2.20 -2.51
CA GLY A 132 2.85 2.52 -1.63
C GLY A 132 3.02 3.93 -1.06
N LEU A 133 2.16 4.88 -1.48
CA LEU A 133 2.16 6.28 -1.03
C LEU A 133 0.95 6.53 -0.13
N GLY A 134 1.20 6.79 1.14
CA GLY A 134 0.16 7.01 2.14
C GLY A 134 0.69 7.74 3.38
N THR A 135 0.32 7.28 4.57
CA THR A 135 0.86 7.79 5.85
C THR A 135 2.38 7.72 5.88
N GLY A 136 2.94 6.64 5.31
CA GLY A 136 4.36 6.46 5.03
C GLY A 136 4.60 6.18 3.54
N LEU A 137 5.85 5.81 3.23
CA LEU A 137 6.27 5.31 1.93
C LEU A 137 7.04 4.01 2.10
N ASN A 138 6.68 3.01 1.28
CA ASN A 138 7.54 1.85 1.11
C ASN A 138 7.36 1.25 -0.29
N ILE A 139 8.21 0.28 -0.67
CA ILE A 139 8.19 -0.33 -2.00
C ILE A 139 8.09 -1.84 -1.94
N GLY A 140 7.40 -2.43 -2.92
CA GLY A 140 7.44 -3.85 -3.23
C GLY A 140 8.08 -4.08 -4.60
N VAL A 141 9.04 -4.99 -4.67
CA VAL A 141 9.83 -5.23 -5.89
C VAL A 141 9.46 -6.57 -6.49
N VAL A 142 9.10 -6.55 -7.78
CA VAL A 142 8.83 -7.76 -8.58
C VAL A 142 9.86 -7.83 -9.70
N LYS A 143 10.53 -8.98 -9.80
CA LYS A 143 11.54 -9.27 -10.81
C LYS A 143 11.28 -10.63 -11.43
N ASN A 144 11.30 -10.72 -12.77
CA ASN A 144 10.98 -11.93 -13.51
C ASN A 144 9.60 -12.54 -13.14
N GLY A 145 8.66 -11.71 -12.69
CA GLY A 145 7.34 -12.15 -12.26
C GLY A 145 7.29 -12.72 -10.84
N GLU A 146 8.36 -12.55 -10.05
CA GLU A 146 8.43 -12.99 -8.65
C GLU A 146 8.63 -11.79 -7.71
N TYR A 147 7.97 -11.83 -6.56
CA TYR A 147 8.21 -10.88 -5.48
C TYR A 147 9.54 -11.22 -4.82
N ILE A 148 10.55 -10.34 -4.97
CA ILE A 148 11.93 -10.70 -4.65
C ILE A 148 12.46 -10.11 -3.35
N VAL A 149 11.79 -9.14 -2.75
CA VAL A 149 12.34 -8.42 -1.60
C VAL A 149 11.33 -8.37 -0.47
N GLU A 150 11.68 -8.99 0.65
CA GLU A 150 10.97 -8.89 1.91
C GLU A 150 11.72 -7.93 2.86
N GLY A 151 10.96 -7.14 3.62
CA GLY A 151 11.53 -6.27 4.68
C GLY A 151 12.29 -5.04 4.17
N VAL A 152 12.03 -4.57 2.94
CA VAL A 152 12.60 -3.30 2.47
C VAL A 152 11.95 -2.14 3.19
N GLU A 153 12.76 -1.28 3.76
CA GLU A 153 12.35 -0.03 4.38
C GLU A 153 12.84 1.17 3.54
N PHE A 154 12.39 1.20 2.27
CA PHE A 154 12.86 2.17 1.29
C PHE A 154 12.46 3.61 1.63
N GLY A 155 11.36 3.80 2.35
CA GLY A 155 10.96 5.11 2.87
C GLY A 155 12.01 5.71 3.81
N HIS A 156 12.87 4.89 4.41
CA HIS A 156 13.91 5.33 5.34
C HIS A 156 15.30 5.50 4.73
N VAL A 157 15.41 5.44 3.39
CA VAL A 157 16.62 5.88 2.68
C VAL A 157 16.80 7.39 2.90
N ILE A 158 17.99 7.79 3.31
CA ILE A 158 18.32 9.20 3.56
C ILE A 158 18.55 9.89 2.21
N VAL A 159 17.74 10.89 1.90
CA VAL A 159 17.78 11.69 0.66
C VAL A 159 18.26 13.11 0.91
N ASP A 160 18.26 13.56 2.17
CA ASP A 160 18.78 14.85 2.59
C ASP A 160 19.38 14.73 4.00
N ARG A 161 20.70 14.84 4.10
CA ARG A 161 21.41 14.70 5.37
C ARG A 161 20.95 15.68 6.45
N GLU A 162 20.60 16.91 6.05
CA GLU A 162 20.14 17.98 6.94
C GLU A 162 18.60 18.12 6.95
N GLY A 163 17.90 17.15 6.36
CA GLY A 163 16.45 17.17 6.18
C GLY A 163 15.64 16.98 7.46
N SER A 164 14.33 16.98 7.30
CA SER A 164 13.35 16.88 8.38
C SER A 164 13.48 15.60 9.21
N SER A 165 13.06 15.63 10.46
CA SER A 165 12.98 14.46 11.33
C SER A 165 11.95 13.45 10.81
N CYS A 166 12.31 12.18 10.82
CA CYS A 166 11.46 11.05 10.46
C CYS A 166 10.96 10.32 11.71
N GLY A 167 9.79 9.70 11.61
CA GLY A 167 9.23 8.87 12.68
C GLY A 167 10.10 7.69 13.11
N CYS A 168 11.06 7.27 12.27
CA CYS A 168 12.03 6.22 12.60
C CYS A 168 13.19 6.70 13.51
N GLY A 169 13.19 7.97 13.96
CA GLY A 169 14.22 8.56 14.79
C GLY A 169 15.41 9.17 14.04
N LYS A 170 15.50 9.01 12.72
CA LYS A 170 16.53 9.61 11.86
C LYS A 170 16.05 10.93 11.24
N LYS A 171 16.95 11.62 10.54
CA LYS A 171 16.65 12.80 9.73
C LYS A 171 16.82 12.50 8.24
N GLY A 172 16.07 13.23 7.40
CA GLY A 172 16.25 13.24 5.96
C GLY A 172 15.83 11.98 5.23
N CYS A 173 15.01 11.14 5.83
CA CYS A 173 14.41 10.00 5.16
C CYS A 173 13.50 10.43 4.02
N LEU A 174 13.43 9.66 2.93
CA LEU A 174 12.53 9.91 1.81
C LEU A 174 11.07 10.06 2.28
N GLU A 175 10.61 9.23 3.21
CA GLU A 175 9.26 9.30 3.79
C GLU A 175 8.96 10.66 4.41
N SER A 176 9.95 11.34 5.00
CA SER A 176 9.74 12.65 5.62
C SER A 176 9.39 13.75 4.61
N VAL A 177 9.61 13.52 3.32
CA VAL A 177 9.32 14.48 2.23
C VAL A 177 8.27 13.99 1.24
N VAL A 178 7.83 12.70 1.30
CA VAL A 178 6.83 12.15 0.38
C VAL A 178 5.67 11.41 1.06
N SER A 179 5.52 11.52 2.37
CA SER A 179 4.34 11.00 3.09
C SER A 179 3.13 11.92 2.96
N THR A 180 1.95 11.43 3.41
CA THR A 180 0.75 12.27 3.54
C THR A 180 1.02 13.55 4.34
N LYS A 181 1.74 13.43 5.47
CA LYS A 181 2.12 14.60 6.28
C LYS A 181 2.97 15.59 5.50
N ALA A 182 3.92 15.10 4.71
CA ALA A 182 4.76 15.95 3.88
C ALA A 182 3.96 16.67 2.80
N LEU A 183 3.08 15.94 2.11
CA LEU A 183 2.22 16.51 1.05
C LEU A 183 1.32 17.63 1.59
N LEU A 184 0.68 17.42 2.73
CA LEU A 184 -0.12 18.47 3.39
C LEU A 184 0.76 19.64 3.86
N GLY A 185 1.95 19.36 4.39
CA GLY A 185 2.92 20.37 4.78
C GLY A 185 3.42 21.23 3.62
N TYR A 186 3.46 20.73 2.39
CA TYR A 186 3.72 21.57 1.21
C TYR A 186 2.57 22.54 0.95
N ALA A 187 1.31 22.12 1.17
CA ALA A 187 0.16 22.99 1.01
C ALA A 187 0.15 24.13 2.03
N ASP A 188 0.59 23.90 3.26
CA ASP A 188 0.66 24.93 4.31
C ASP A 188 1.58 26.09 3.95
N LYS A 189 2.55 25.90 3.04
CA LYS A 189 3.40 26.98 2.52
C LYS A 189 2.62 27.99 1.69
N TYR A 190 1.53 27.59 1.07
CA TYR A 190 0.79 28.35 0.08
C TYR A 190 -0.60 28.77 0.58
N CYS A 191 -1.17 28.05 1.55
CA CYS A 191 -2.54 28.26 2.00
C CYS A 191 -2.62 28.22 3.53
N LYS A 192 -3.03 29.34 4.18
CA LYS A 192 -3.15 29.44 5.65
C LYS A 192 -4.25 28.54 6.24
N CYS A 193 -5.30 28.24 5.47
CA CYS A 193 -6.37 27.30 5.81
C CYS A 193 -6.27 26.11 4.86
N GLY A 194 -5.16 25.37 4.96
CA GLY A 194 -4.82 24.28 4.07
C GLY A 194 -5.78 23.08 4.16
N PRO A 195 -5.71 22.18 3.17
CA PRO A 195 -6.55 20.96 3.11
C PRO A 195 -6.27 20.09 4.33
N GLN A 196 -7.34 19.50 4.87
CA GLN A 196 -7.26 18.62 6.04
C GLN A 196 -6.88 17.19 5.68
N ASN A 197 -6.98 16.83 4.41
CA ASN A 197 -6.65 15.50 3.91
C ASN A 197 -6.24 15.54 2.43
N VAL A 198 -5.64 14.43 1.98
CA VAL A 198 -5.11 14.28 0.61
C VAL A 198 -6.17 14.48 -0.46
N LYS A 199 -7.39 13.97 -0.25
CA LYS A 199 -8.48 14.12 -1.23
C LYS A 199 -8.85 15.57 -1.41
N GLU A 200 -9.05 16.29 -0.32
CA GLU A 200 -9.38 17.71 -0.32
C GLU A 200 -8.28 18.53 -1.01
N LEU A 201 -7.00 18.23 -0.76
CA LEU A 201 -5.88 18.88 -1.43
C LEU A 201 -5.96 18.74 -2.95
N PHE A 202 -6.15 17.51 -3.45
CA PHE A 202 -6.25 17.30 -4.89
C PHE A 202 -7.53 17.92 -5.49
N ASP A 203 -8.63 17.97 -4.74
CA ASP A 203 -9.85 18.63 -5.21
C ASP A 203 -9.69 20.16 -5.25
N MET A 204 -9.05 20.77 -4.26
CA MET A 204 -8.72 22.21 -4.26
C MET A 204 -7.76 22.59 -5.40
N ALA A 205 -6.74 21.77 -5.64
CA ALA A 205 -5.73 22.03 -6.67
C ALA A 205 -6.31 22.05 -8.10
N LYS A 206 -7.46 21.42 -8.34
CA LYS A 206 -8.16 21.50 -9.64
C LYS A 206 -8.63 22.92 -9.97
N GLN A 207 -8.89 23.74 -8.95
CA GLN A 207 -9.46 25.08 -9.08
C GLN A 207 -8.48 26.19 -8.68
N ASP A 208 -7.49 25.88 -7.85
CA ASP A 208 -6.54 26.83 -7.31
C ASP A 208 -5.09 26.47 -7.70
N LYS A 209 -4.52 27.29 -8.59
CA LYS A 209 -3.15 27.14 -9.07
C LYS A 209 -2.08 27.40 -8.00
N ILE A 210 -2.44 28.08 -6.92
CA ILE A 210 -1.52 28.29 -5.78
C ILE A 210 -1.42 26.98 -4.99
N VAL A 211 -2.55 26.30 -4.73
CA VAL A 211 -2.57 24.99 -4.09
C VAL A 211 -1.90 23.93 -4.96
N GLU A 212 -2.08 24.00 -6.29
CA GLU A 212 -1.42 23.08 -7.22
C GLU A 212 0.12 23.13 -7.13
N LYS A 213 0.73 24.25 -6.74
CA LYS A 213 2.19 24.35 -6.51
C LYS A 213 2.66 23.36 -5.44
N ALA A 214 1.85 23.11 -4.42
CA ALA A 214 2.19 22.13 -3.39
C ALA A 214 2.35 20.72 -3.97
N ILE A 215 1.53 20.37 -4.96
CA ILE A 215 1.62 19.09 -5.65
C ILE A 215 2.91 19.01 -6.48
N TYR A 216 3.30 20.10 -7.14
CA TYR A 216 4.57 20.14 -7.88
C TYR A 216 5.79 20.07 -6.94
N ASP A 217 5.79 20.75 -5.79
CA ASP A 217 6.84 20.61 -4.77
C ASP A 217 6.96 19.14 -4.31
N TYR A 218 5.81 18.49 -4.09
CA TYR A 218 5.78 17.08 -3.75
C TYR A 218 6.33 16.19 -4.87
N ILE A 219 6.00 16.46 -6.13
CA ILE A 219 6.52 15.72 -7.30
C ILE A 219 8.05 15.88 -7.41
N GLU A 220 8.60 17.05 -7.07
CA GLU A 220 10.05 17.26 -7.00
C GLU A 220 10.69 16.30 -5.99
N ALA A 221 10.14 16.23 -4.78
CA ALA A 221 10.64 15.33 -3.75
C ALA A 221 10.45 13.85 -4.13
N LEU A 222 9.28 13.49 -4.69
CA LEU A 222 8.98 12.14 -5.15
C LEU A 222 9.96 11.68 -6.24
N ASN A 223 10.34 12.59 -7.16
CA ASN A 223 11.28 12.27 -8.23
C ASN A 223 12.64 11.78 -7.72
N VAL A 224 13.12 12.29 -6.58
CA VAL A 224 14.36 11.78 -5.93
C VAL A 224 14.19 10.31 -5.57
N GLY A 225 13.05 9.93 -4.98
CA GLY A 225 12.74 8.53 -4.67
C GLY A 225 12.63 7.65 -5.92
N LEU A 226 11.94 8.13 -6.96
CA LEU A 226 11.79 7.41 -8.24
C LEU A 226 13.15 7.19 -8.93
N MET A 227 14.03 8.18 -8.88
CA MET A 227 15.41 8.05 -9.38
C MET A 227 16.20 6.98 -8.62
N ASN A 228 16.10 6.97 -7.29
CA ASN A 228 16.77 5.97 -6.46
C ASN A 228 16.25 4.57 -6.77
N ILE A 229 14.94 4.41 -6.99
CA ILE A 229 14.34 3.14 -7.44
C ILE A 229 14.90 2.72 -8.81
N CYS A 230 14.96 3.64 -9.78
CA CYS A 230 15.52 3.36 -11.10
C CYS A 230 16.98 2.92 -11.02
N ASN A 231 17.79 3.59 -10.20
CA ASN A 231 19.21 3.29 -10.03
C ASN A 231 19.45 1.94 -9.33
N SER A 232 18.60 1.57 -8.37
CA SER A 232 18.76 0.36 -7.55
C SER A 232 18.19 -0.89 -8.23
N TYR A 233 17.02 -0.79 -8.87
CA TYR A 233 16.24 -1.94 -9.32
C TYR A 233 16.06 -2.01 -10.84
N ARG A 234 16.23 -0.91 -11.57
CA ARG A 234 16.04 -0.80 -13.03
C ARG A 234 14.72 -1.44 -13.51
N PRO A 235 13.58 -1.09 -12.93
CA PRO A 235 12.32 -1.69 -13.31
C PRO A 235 11.87 -1.19 -14.69
N GLU A 236 11.04 -1.98 -15.38
CA GLU A 236 10.36 -1.51 -16.59
C GLU A 236 9.25 -0.52 -16.25
N VAL A 237 8.57 -0.75 -15.11
CA VAL A 237 7.46 0.08 -14.64
C VAL A 237 7.59 0.36 -13.15
N ILE A 238 7.29 1.59 -12.74
CA ILE A 238 7.02 1.96 -11.35
C ILE A 238 5.52 2.21 -11.24
N VAL A 239 4.85 1.53 -10.31
CA VAL A 239 3.41 1.66 -10.07
C VAL A 239 3.18 2.46 -8.79
N LEU A 240 2.55 3.62 -8.90
CA LEU A 240 2.17 4.43 -7.73
C LEU A 240 0.82 3.94 -7.20
N GLY A 241 0.79 3.53 -5.94
CA GLY A 241 -0.41 3.10 -5.23
C GLY A 241 -0.69 3.93 -3.99
N GLY A 242 -1.82 3.63 -3.32
CA GLY A 242 -2.30 4.40 -2.17
C GLY A 242 -3.05 5.67 -2.56
N GLY A 243 -3.61 6.36 -1.57
CA GLY A 243 -4.46 7.52 -1.83
C GLY A 243 -3.73 8.68 -2.52
N ILE A 244 -2.45 8.89 -2.23
CA ILE A 244 -1.63 9.89 -2.93
C ILE A 244 -1.40 9.44 -4.38
N GLY A 245 -1.07 8.16 -4.60
CA GLY A 245 -0.84 7.63 -5.94
C GLY A 245 -2.05 7.84 -6.86
N GLU A 246 -3.28 7.59 -6.37
CA GLU A 246 -4.52 7.86 -7.10
C GLU A 246 -4.67 9.35 -7.46
N GLY A 247 -4.38 10.24 -6.51
CA GLY A 247 -4.44 11.69 -6.72
C GLY A 247 -3.43 12.22 -7.73
N LEU A 248 -2.31 11.53 -7.91
CA LEU A 248 -1.25 11.90 -8.87
C LEU A 248 -1.59 11.53 -10.33
N LEU A 249 -2.71 10.86 -10.60
CA LEU A 249 -3.08 10.48 -11.97
C LEU A 249 -3.09 11.64 -12.99
N PRO A 250 -3.60 12.84 -12.68
CA PRO A 250 -3.55 13.98 -13.60
C PRO A 250 -2.11 14.46 -13.92
N TYR A 251 -1.16 14.20 -13.02
CA TYR A 251 0.22 14.68 -13.10
C TYR A 251 1.19 13.61 -13.64
N ILE A 252 0.69 12.46 -14.07
CA ILE A 252 1.54 11.31 -14.45
C ILE A 252 2.44 11.61 -15.67
N VAL A 253 2.00 12.49 -16.56
CA VAL A 253 2.79 12.92 -17.72
C VAL A 253 3.99 13.73 -17.26
N ASP A 254 3.78 14.69 -16.34
CA ASP A 254 4.82 15.56 -15.81
C ASP A 254 5.83 14.76 -14.98
N ILE A 255 5.34 13.81 -14.16
CA ILE A 255 6.19 12.88 -13.39
C ILE A 255 7.11 12.09 -14.32
N ASN A 256 6.57 11.52 -15.41
CA ASN A 256 7.37 10.77 -16.38
C ASN A 256 8.39 11.66 -17.09
N LYS A 257 7.99 12.86 -17.54
CA LYS A 257 8.88 13.83 -18.18
C LYS A 257 10.03 14.23 -17.25
N LYS A 258 9.72 14.51 -15.97
CA LYS A 258 10.71 14.88 -14.97
C LYS A 258 11.67 13.74 -14.69
N LEU A 259 11.17 12.52 -14.52
CA LEU A 259 12.00 11.32 -14.33
C LEU A 259 12.94 11.10 -15.52
N GLU A 260 12.47 11.31 -16.75
CA GLU A 260 13.29 11.14 -17.95
C GLU A 260 14.43 12.17 -18.01
N GLN A 261 14.17 13.42 -17.63
CA GLN A 261 15.18 14.48 -17.55
C GLN A 261 16.25 14.22 -16.48
N SER A 262 15.88 13.52 -15.40
CA SER A 262 16.75 13.27 -14.25
C SER A 262 17.57 11.98 -14.37
N LYS A 263 17.24 11.10 -15.33
CA LYS A 263 17.96 9.82 -15.50
C LYS A 263 19.41 10.02 -15.91
N TYR A 264 20.27 9.28 -15.24
CA TYR A 264 21.66 9.15 -15.67
C TYR A 264 21.69 8.53 -17.08
N GLY A 265 22.37 9.20 -18.00
CA GLY A 265 22.35 8.91 -19.44
C GLY A 265 23.06 7.62 -19.86
N TYR A 266 22.78 6.48 -19.23
CA TYR A 266 23.24 5.20 -19.75
C TYR A 266 22.44 4.84 -20.99
N PRO A 267 23.08 4.65 -22.17
CA PRO A 267 22.41 4.28 -23.42
C PRO A 267 21.62 2.97 -23.33
N THR A 268 21.99 2.11 -22.36
CA THR A 268 21.38 0.79 -22.12
C THR A 268 20.28 0.80 -21.04
N ALA A 269 19.99 1.94 -20.41
CA ALA A 269 18.94 2.02 -19.43
C ALA A 269 17.58 1.86 -20.10
N LYS A 270 16.88 0.77 -19.81
CA LYS A 270 15.47 0.59 -20.19
C LYS A 270 14.68 1.82 -19.73
N LYS A 271 13.84 2.36 -20.59
CA LYS A 271 12.96 3.48 -20.22
C LYS A 271 11.95 3.00 -19.20
N THR A 272 12.18 3.31 -17.93
CA THR A 272 11.19 3.08 -16.87
C THR A 272 9.99 4.00 -17.07
N LYS A 273 8.78 3.47 -16.99
CA LYS A 273 7.55 4.25 -17.00
C LYS A 273 6.94 4.29 -15.60
N VAL A 274 6.46 5.45 -15.21
CA VAL A 274 5.65 5.60 -13.98
C VAL A 274 4.18 5.54 -14.39
N VAL A 275 3.40 4.74 -13.68
CA VAL A 275 1.96 4.61 -13.87
C VAL A 275 1.26 4.63 -12.51
N VAL A 276 -0.02 4.96 -12.49
CA VAL A 276 -0.85 4.83 -11.30
C VAL A 276 -1.53 3.46 -11.30
N SER A 277 -1.64 2.85 -10.12
CA SER A 277 -2.34 1.58 -9.91
C SER A 277 -3.76 1.63 -10.48
N LYS A 278 -4.09 0.65 -11.33
CA LYS A 278 -5.46 0.48 -11.83
C LYS A 278 -6.30 -0.42 -10.93
N VAL A 279 -5.68 -1.20 -10.06
CA VAL A 279 -6.36 -2.03 -9.06
C VAL A 279 -6.82 -1.15 -7.88
N GLY A 280 -6.10 -0.06 -7.64
CA GLY A 280 -6.43 0.97 -6.67
C GLY A 280 -6.48 0.41 -5.25
N ASN A 281 -7.42 0.92 -4.46
CA ASN A 281 -7.58 0.56 -3.03
C ASN A 281 -7.94 -0.92 -2.78
N ASN A 282 -8.18 -1.73 -3.81
CA ASN A 282 -8.45 -3.16 -3.68
C ASN A 282 -7.18 -4.01 -3.81
N CYS A 283 -6.01 -3.43 -4.09
CA CYS A 283 -4.75 -4.15 -4.27
C CYS A 283 -4.45 -5.06 -3.08
N GLY A 284 -4.54 -4.56 -1.86
CA GLY A 284 -4.29 -5.33 -0.65
C GLY A 284 -5.18 -6.56 -0.55
N ILE A 285 -6.50 -6.37 -0.62
CA ILE A 285 -7.51 -7.44 -0.54
C ILE A 285 -7.30 -8.49 -1.64
N LEU A 286 -7.16 -8.06 -2.88
CA LEU A 286 -6.97 -8.95 -4.03
C LEU A 286 -5.64 -9.69 -3.95
N GLY A 287 -4.56 -9.00 -3.59
CA GLY A 287 -3.25 -9.60 -3.54
C GLY A 287 -3.13 -10.67 -2.45
N VAL A 288 -3.58 -10.37 -1.22
CA VAL A 288 -3.50 -11.36 -0.15
C VAL A 288 -4.39 -12.58 -0.39
N SER A 289 -5.50 -12.42 -1.12
CA SER A 289 -6.37 -13.55 -1.48
C SER A 289 -5.67 -14.60 -2.36
N THR A 290 -4.54 -14.28 -2.97
CA THR A 290 -3.74 -15.22 -3.78
C THR A 290 -2.77 -16.07 -2.97
N LEU A 291 -2.59 -15.76 -1.68
CA LEU A 291 -1.71 -16.52 -0.79
C LEU A 291 -2.31 -17.91 -0.49
N LYS A 292 -1.55 -18.94 -0.78
CA LYS A 292 -1.94 -20.35 -0.54
C LYS A 292 -1.09 -20.97 0.56
#